data_8f030df256c4515269014ee13ee4694a
#
_entry.id   8f030df256c4515269014ee13ee4694a
#
_cell.length_a   1.000
_cell.length_b   1.000
_cell.length_c   1.000
_cell.angle_alpha   90.00
_cell.angle_beta   90.00
_cell.angle_gamma   90.00
#
_symmetry.space_group_name_H-M   'P 1'
#
loop_
_entity.id
_entity.type
_entity.pdbx_description
1 polymer ?
#
loop_
_entity_poly.entity_id
_entity_poly.type
_entity_poly.pdbx_seq_one_letter_code
_entity_poly.pdbx_strand_id
1 'polypeptide(L)'
;SYDEEVGCIGVRRMIADMQAQGFKPAGCIVGEPTGMQVVIAHKGKHSYKTTVHGFEAHSSLTPLGVNAVEIACEFVANLKSMHRELVQNGPFDPIYDVPHTTIHTGVIAGGTALNIIPRQCEVTWEIRHHHMNTPEELFARAKAFGESLVPAMQAVAPDTGITHELKSVLPGFATAADSEIAQLCFDCAEVDPASGAGKVSFGTEAALFHQAGVPTIVCGPGHIAQAHQPNEWVTLEQLAWCERFMRRLADRVCVA
;
A
#
# COMPACT_ATOMS: atom_id res chain seq x y z
N SER A 1 -8.43 -1.64 14.94
CA SER A 1 -9.90 -1.56 14.83
C SER A 1 -10.47 -2.81 14.15
N TYR A 2 -11.79 -2.93 14.03
CA TYR A 2 -12.40 -4.02 13.26
C TYR A 2 -12.19 -3.79 11.75
N ASP A 3 -12.16 -4.89 10.98
CA ASP A 3 -11.98 -4.88 9.52
C ASP A 3 -10.72 -4.10 9.06
N GLU A 4 -9.64 -4.19 9.85
CA GLU A 4 -8.35 -3.58 9.51
C GLU A 4 -7.80 -4.20 8.24
N GLU A 5 -7.76 -5.54 8.16
CA GLU A 5 -7.18 -6.35 7.07
C GLU A 5 -7.87 -6.15 5.70
N VAL A 6 -9.09 -5.66 5.69
CA VAL A 6 -9.86 -5.38 4.47
C VAL A 6 -9.91 -3.89 4.11
N GLY A 7 -8.97 -3.09 4.64
CA GLY A 7 -8.77 -1.69 4.28
C GLY A 7 -9.08 -0.69 5.39
N CYS A 8 -8.88 -1.05 6.65
CA CYS A 8 -9.00 -0.16 7.80
C CYS A 8 -10.38 0.49 7.90
N ILE A 9 -11.45 -0.32 7.78
CA ILE A 9 -12.82 0.19 7.70
C ILE A 9 -13.28 0.78 9.05
N GLY A 10 -12.98 0.08 10.14
CA GLY A 10 -13.44 0.46 11.48
C GLY A 10 -12.86 1.77 11.97
N VAL A 11 -11.57 1.98 11.76
CA VAL A 11 -10.89 3.21 12.21
C VAL A 11 -11.44 4.47 11.55
N ARG A 12 -11.91 4.40 10.31
CA ARG A 12 -12.51 5.55 9.61
C ARG A 12 -13.74 6.07 10.32
N ARG A 13 -14.58 5.16 10.82
CA ARG A 13 -15.79 5.51 11.61
C ARG A 13 -15.41 6.08 12.97
N MET A 14 -14.43 5.47 13.64
CA MET A 14 -13.94 5.95 14.92
C MET A 14 -13.36 7.37 14.80
N ILE A 15 -12.54 7.65 13.78
CA ILE A 15 -11.98 8.98 13.53
C ILE A 15 -13.09 9.99 13.26
N ALA A 16 -14.08 9.63 12.43
CA ALA A 16 -15.22 10.51 12.14
C ALA A 16 -16.04 10.84 13.40
N ASP A 17 -16.27 9.86 14.27
CA ASP A 17 -16.97 10.05 15.54
C ASP A 17 -16.18 10.96 16.50
N MET A 18 -14.87 10.73 16.63
CA MET A 18 -13.99 11.60 17.42
C MET A 18 -14.01 13.05 16.92
N GLN A 19 -13.95 13.27 15.62
CA GLN A 19 -14.01 14.59 15.00
C GLN A 19 -15.38 15.26 15.25
N ALA A 20 -16.48 14.50 15.13
CA ALA A 20 -17.83 15.00 15.39
C ALA A 20 -18.03 15.43 16.86
N GLN A 21 -17.36 14.76 17.80
CA GLN A 21 -17.37 15.11 19.21
C GLN A 21 -16.36 16.21 19.58
N GLY A 22 -15.56 16.70 18.62
CA GLY A 22 -14.50 17.67 18.88
C GLY A 22 -13.33 17.10 19.69
N PHE A 23 -13.23 15.78 19.79
CA PHE A 23 -12.16 15.10 20.52
C PHE A 23 -10.93 14.90 19.60
N LYS A 24 -9.80 15.48 20.00
CA LYS A 24 -8.52 15.32 19.32
C LYS A 24 -7.49 14.71 20.26
N PRO A 25 -7.07 13.45 20.05
CA PRO A 25 -6.01 12.85 20.86
C PRO A 25 -4.69 13.63 20.75
N ALA A 26 -3.93 13.68 21.83
CA ALA A 26 -2.58 14.25 21.83
C ALA A 26 -1.61 13.41 20.99
N GLY A 27 -1.86 12.10 20.86
CA GLY A 27 -1.10 11.18 20.04
C GLY A 27 -1.83 9.86 19.85
N CYS A 28 -1.35 9.06 18.88
CA CYS A 28 -1.82 7.71 18.60
C CYS A 28 -0.62 6.78 18.46
N ILE A 29 -0.69 5.62 19.08
CA ILE A 29 0.30 4.54 18.95
C ILE A 29 -0.45 3.33 18.39
N VAL A 30 -0.05 2.90 17.19
CA VAL A 30 -0.64 1.73 16.52
C VAL A 30 0.24 0.52 16.80
N GLY A 31 -0.36 -0.55 17.33
CA GLY A 31 0.33 -1.70 17.91
C GLY A 31 0.70 -2.79 16.90
N GLU A 32 1.12 -2.44 15.69
CA GLU A 32 1.57 -3.40 14.69
C GLU A 32 2.90 -4.08 15.06
N PRO A 33 3.20 -5.26 14.47
CA PRO A 33 4.36 -6.07 14.85
C PRO A 33 5.68 -5.50 14.35
N THR A 34 6.23 -4.54 15.11
CA THR A 34 7.52 -3.86 14.82
C THR A 34 8.69 -4.40 15.64
N GLY A 35 8.50 -5.46 16.42
CA GLY A 35 9.49 -5.92 17.40
C GLY A 35 9.73 -4.89 18.51
N MET A 36 8.74 -4.09 18.87
CA MET A 36 8.80 -2.96 19.80
C MET A 36 9.76 -1.83 19.34
N GLN A 37 10.17 -1.84 18.07
CA GLN A 37 10.90 -0.71 17.49
C GLN A 37 9.94 0.43 17.18
N VAL A 38 10.42 1.66 17.33
CA VAL A 38 9.64 2.87 17.02
C VAL A 38 9.67 3.10 15.52
N VAL A 39 8.51 3.00 14.87
CA VAL A 39 8.34 3.20 13.43
C VAL A 39 7.60 4.51 13.19
N ILE A 40 8.25 5.42 12.47
CA ILE A 40 7.77 6.79 12.23
C ILE A 40 7.12 7.00 10.87
N ALA A 41 7.22 6.02 9.97
CA ALA A 41 6.66 6.14 8.63
C ALA A 41 6.31 4.78 8.03
N HIS A 42 5.30 4.74 7.19
CA HIS A 42 5.05 3.64 6.28
C HIS A 42 4.63 4.11 4.89
N LYS A 43 4.79 3.21 3.90
CA LYS A 43 4.36 3.50 2.52
C LYS A 43 2.85 3.58 2.39
N GLY A 44 2.40 4.45 1.49
CA GLY A 44 1.05 4.42 0.99
C GLY A 44 0.86 3.34 -0.08
N LYS A 45 -0.40 2.96 -0.31
CA LYS A 45 -0.79 1.96 -1.30
C LYS A 45 -1.97 2.46 -2.14
N HIS A 46 -1.82 2.46 -3.45
CA HIS A 46 -2.91 2.65 -4.40
C HIS A 46 -3.07 1.38 -5.22
N SER A 47 -4.26 0.78 -5.20
CA SER A 47 -4.58 -0.43 -5.96
C SER A 47 -5.52 -0.11 -7.11
N TYR A 48 -5.23 -0.68 -8.27
CA TYR A 48 -5.94 -0.42 -9.51
C TYR A 48 -6.38 -1.72 -10.17
N LYS A 49 -7.47 -1.64 -10.94
CA LYS A 49 -7.87 -2.63 -11.92
C LYS A 49 -7.86 -1.99 -13.30
N THR A 50 -7.11 -2.56 -14.22
CA THR A 50 -7.11 -2.20 -15.64
C THR A 50 -7.81 -3.30 -16.42
N THR A 51 -8.82 -2.94 -17.19
CA THR A 51 -9.55 -3.87 -18.05
C THR A 51 -9.31 -3.53 -19.52
N VAL A 52 -8.79 -4.49 -20.26
CA VAL A 52 -8.66 -4.42 -21.71
C VAL A 52 -9.92 -5.03 -22.33
N HIS A 53 -10.59 -4.25 -23.15
CA HIS A 53 -11.76 -4.64 -23.92
C HIS A 53 -11.33 -4.87 -25.37
N GLY A 54 -11.16 -6.13 -25.74
CA GLY A 54 -10.80 -6.57 -27.10
C GLY A 54 -12.01 -6.93 -27.95
N PHE A 55 -11.78 -7.64 -29.03
CA PHE A 55 -12.81 -8.11 -29.95
C PHE A 55 -12.61 -9.59 -30.29
N GLU A 56 -13.64 -10.38 -30.02
CA GLU A 56 -13.64 -11.84 -30.15
C GLU A 56 -13.71 -12.28 -31.59
N ALA A 57 -12.90 -13.25 -31.97
CA ALA A 57 -12.90 -13.92 -33.25
C ALA A 57 -12.33 -15.34 -33.12
N HIS A 58 -12.49 -16.17 -34.14
CA HIS A 58 -11.80 -17.47 -34.20
C HIS A 58 -10.29 -17.26 -34.34
N SER A 59 -9.47 -18.01 -33.60
CA SER A 59 -8.01 -17.82 -33.56
C SER A 59 -7.31 -17.98 -34.93
N SER A 60 -7.88 -18.67 -35.87
CA SER A 60 -7.37 -18.73 -37.25
C SER A 60 -7.57 -17.42 -38.04
N LEU A 61 -8.36 -16.50 -37.54
CA LEU A 61 -8.66 -15.20 -38.12
C LEU A 61 -8.11 -14.06 -37.30
N THR A 62 -6.91 -14.23 -36.75
CA THR A 62 -6.25 -13.27 -35.82
C THR A 62 -6.33 -11.81 -36.28
N PRO A 63 -6.16 -11.44 -37.56
CA PRO A 63 -6.24 -10.04 -37.99
C PRO A 63 -7.62 -9.41 -37.88
N LEU A 64 -8.68 -10.22 -37.68
CA LEU A 64 -10.06 -9.75 -37.54
C LEU A 64 -10.50 -9.56 -36.08
N GLY A 65 -9.64 -9.94 -35.13
CA GLY A 65 -9.91 -9.80 -33.71
C GLY A 65 -8.94 -8.85 -33.02
N VAL A 66 -9.25 -8.49 -31.79
CA VAL A 66 -8.37 -7.70 -30.89
C VAL A 66 -8.14 -8.51 -29.63
N ASN A 67 -6.94 -9.07 -29.48
CA ASN A 67 -6.60 -9.98 -28.39
C ASN A 67 -6.35 -9.20 -27.09
N ALA A 68 -7.33 -9.20 -26.20
CA ALA A 68 -7.24 -8.50 -24.93
C ALA A 68 -6.11 -9.04 -24.03
N VAL A 69 -5.77 -10.32 -24.10
CA VAL A 69 -4.69 -10.92 -23.29
C VAL A 69 -3.33 -10.41 -23.75
N GLU A 70 -3.07 -10.38 -25.07
CA GLU A 70 -1.80 -9.89 -25.59
C GLU A 70 -1.56 -8.41 -25.23
N ILE A 71 -2.59 -7.57 -25.42
CA ILE A 71 -2.54 -6.14 -25.06
C ILE A 71 -2.36 -5.94 -23.54
N ALA A 72 -3.03 -6.77 -22.72
CA ALA A 72 -2.81 -6.75 -21.26
C ALA A 72 -1.38 -7.14 -20.90
N CYS A 73 -0.75 -8.07 -21.62
CA CYS A 73 0.65 -8.42 -21.43
C CYS A 73 1.59 -7.24 -21.78
N GLU A 74 1.31 -6.47 -22.83
CA GLU A 74 2.06 -5.25 -23.16
C GLU A 74 1.92 -4.20 -22.03
N PHE A 75 0.73 -4.01 -21.51
CA PHE A 75 0.50 -3.12 -20.36
C PHE A 75 1.28 -3.58 -19.13
N VAL A 76 1.27 -4.87 -18.79
CA VAL A 76 2.05 -5.45 -17.67
C VAL A 76 3.55 -5.29 -17.92
N ALA A 77 4.02 -5.47 -19.15
CA ALA A 77 5.43 -5.24 -19.50
C ALA A 77 5.85 -3.78 -19.27
N ASN A 78 4.96 -2.81 -19.59
CA ASN A 78 5.18 -1.40 -19.26
C ASN A 78 5.23 -1.15 -17.76
N LEU A 79 4.29 -1.69 -16.97
CA LEU A 79 4.32 -1.59 -15.51
C LEU A 79 5.65 -2.12 -14.95
N LYS A 80 6.12 -3.26 -15.48
CA LYS A 80 7.41 -3.84 -15.09
C LYS A 80 8.60 -2.96 -15.49
N SER A 81 8.54 -2.29 -16.63
CA SER A 81 9.56 -1.32 -17.06
C SER A 81 9.61 -0.11 -16.12
N MET A 82 8.46 0.46 -15.78
CA MET A 82 8.34 1.55 -14.80
C MET A 82 8.89 1.14 -13.43
N HIS A 83 8.58 -0.08 -12.98
CA HIS A 83 9.13 -0.60 -11.73
C HIS A 83 10.67 -0.71 -11.77
N ARG A 84 11.25 -1.22 -12.87
CA ARG A 84 12.72 -1.29 -13.04
C ARG A 84 13.36 0.10 -12.99
N GLU A 85 12.73 1.10 -13.58
CA GLU A 85 13.18 2.49 -13.51
C GLU A 85 13.25 2.99 -12.07
N LEU A 86 12.21 2.74 -11.26
CA LEU A 86 12.18 3.09 -9.85
C LEU A 86 13.26 2.36 -9.02
N VAL A 87 13.50 1.09 -9.33
CA VAL A 87 14.57 0.29 -8.70
C VAL A 87 15.96 0.84 -9.01
N GLN A 88 16.17 1.34 -10.23
CA GLN A 88 17.48 1.81 -10.69
C GLN A 88 17.76 3.25 -10.33
N ASN A 89 16.75 4.11 -10.42
CA ASN A 89 16.92 5.56 -10.37
C ASN A 89 16.30 6.21 -9.13
N GLY A 90 15.51 5.48 -8.32
CA GLY A 90 14.81 6.02 -7.17
C GLY A 90 13.64 6.96 -7.52
N PRO A 91 13.34 7.87 -6.64
CA PRO A 91 14.08 8.29 -5.43
C PRO A 91 14.16 7.18 -4.37
N PHE A 92 15.22 7.25 -3.54
CA PHE A 92 15.49 6.24 -2.50
C PHE A 92 15.39 6.86 -1.10
N ASP A 93 14.77 6.12 -0.19
CA ASP A 93 14.86 6.38 1.24
C ASP A 93 15.42 5.11 1.92
N PRO A 94 16.71 5.13 2.31
CA PRO A 94 17.42 3.94 2.79
C PRO A 94 16.96 3.44 4.17
N ILE A 95 16.06 4.19 4.85
CA ILE A 95 15.52 3.75 6.14
C ILE A 95 14.40 2.72 5.92
N TYR A 96 13.71 2.73 4.77
CA TYR A 96 12.75 1.68 4.45
C TYR A 96 13.46 0.36 4.13
N ASP A 97 12.84 -0.75 4.53
CA ASP A 97 13.24 -2.12 4.16
C ASP A 97 13.29 -2.33 2.64
N VAL A 98 12.39 -1.67 1.90
CA VAL A 98 12.45 -1.53 0.44
C VAL A 98 12.59 -0.03 0.13
N PRO A 99 13.78 0.47 -0.26
CA PRO A 99 14.10 1.89 -0.25
C PRO A 99 13.46 2.71 -1.37
N HIS A 100 12.76 2.10 -2.31
CA HIS A 100 12.13 2.73 -3.48
C HIS A 100 10.63 2.46 -3.53
N THR A 101 9.89 3.23 -4.31
CA THR A 101 8.50 2.95 -4.65
C THR A 101 8.41 1.71 -5.52
N THR A 102 7.43 0.86 -5.27
CA THR A 102 7.22 -0.38 -6.02
C THR A 102 5.92 -0.33 -6.84
N ILE A 103 5.95 -0.98 -8.01
CA ILE A 103 4.78 -1.27 -8.82
C ILE A 103 4.69 -2.80 -8.93
N HIS A 104 3.56 -3.36 -8.55
CA HIS A 104 3.34 -4.81 -8.52
C HIS A 104 2.07 -5.18 -9.27
N THR A 105 2.16 -6.17 -10.15
CA THR A 105 1.01 -6.81 -10.78
C THR A 105 0.69 -8.08 -10.02
N GLY A 106 -0.46 -8.10 -9.35
CA GLY A 106 -0.86 -9.22 -8.50
C GLY A 106 -1.68 -10.27 -9.24
N VAL A 107 -2.56 -9.83 -10.14
CA VAL A 107 -3.46 -10.75 -10.87
C VAL A 107 -3.56 -10.32 -12.33
N ILE A 108 -3.56 -11.30 -13.23
CA ILE A 108 -3.97 -11.16 -14.62
C ILE A 108 -4.96 -12.28 -14.94
N ALA A 109 -6.12 -11.94 -15.51
CA ALA A 109 -7.17 -12.90 -15.82
C ALA A 109 -7.86 -12.55 -17.12
N GLY A 110 -7.86 -13.47 -18.08
CA GLY A 110 -8.52 -13.27 -19.38
C GLY A 110 -8.50 -14.51 -20.24
N GLY A 111 -9.32 -14.49 -21.29
CA GLY A 111 -9.50 -15.61 -22.21
C GLY A 111 -10.48 -16.67 -21.70
N THR A 112 -11.01 -17.45 -22.65
CA THR A 112 -12.01 -18.50 -22.38
C THR A 112 -11.62 -19.85 -22.99
N ALA A 113 -11.01 -19.85 -24.18
CA ALA A 113 -10.56 -21.06 -24.87
C ALA A 113 -9.40 -20.75 -25.82
N LEU A 114 -8.55 -21.74 -26.06
CA LEU A 114 -7.35 -21.58 -26.90
C LEU A 114 -7.65 -21.11 -28.33
N ASN A 115 -8.78 -21.54 -28.90
CA ASN A 115 -9.16 -21.24 -30.27
C ASN A 115 -10.09 -20.01 -30.42
N ILE A 116 -10.22 -19.20 -29.38
CA ILE A 116 -11.00 -17.96 -29.36
C ILE A 116 -10.07 -16.79 -29.00
N ILE A 117 -10.09 -15.71 -29.79
CA ILE A 117 -9.37 -14.47 -29.45
C ILE A 117 -10.06 -13.85 -28.24
N PRO A 118 -9.35 -13.61 -27.11
CA PRO A 118 -9.95 -13.09 -25.90
C PRO A 118 -10.52 -11.68 -26.06
N ARG A 119 -11.79 -11.51 -25.73
CA ARG A 119 -12.47 -10.21 -25.78
C ARG A 119 -12.24 -9.35 -24.50
N GLN A 120 -11.73 -9.96 -23.44
CA GLN A 120 -11.50 -9.24 -22.19
C GLN A 120 -10.30 -9.83 -21.44
N CYS A 121 -9.50 -8.94 -20.83
CA CYS A 121 -8.50 -9.30 -19.86
C CYS A 121 -8.43 -8.24 -18.75
N GLU A 122 -8.40 -8.69 -17.51
CA GLU A 122 -8.27 -7.83 -16.32
C GLU A 122 -6.88 -7.97 -15.72
N VAL A 123 -6.30 -6.84 -15.34
CA VAL A 123 -5.02 -6.74 -14.63
C VAL A 123 -5.26 -6.02 -13.31
N THR A 124 -5.01 -6.68 -12.18
CA THR A 124 -5.03 -6.05 -10.86
C THR A 124 -3.61 -5.80 -10.41
N TRP A 125 -3.32 -4.56 -10.08
CA TRP A 125 -1.98 -4.09 -9.77
C TRP A 125 -1.98 -2.98 -8.74
N GLU A 126 -0.82 -2.72 -8.09
CA GLU A 126 -0.70 -1.69 -7.05
C GLU A 126 0.60 -0.91 -7.15
N ILE A 127 0.57 0.29 -6.57
CA ILE A 127 1.73 1.13 -6.30
C ILE A 127 1.88 1.23 -4.80
N ARG A 128 3.07 0.88 -4.25
CA ARG A 128 3.45 1.21 -2.87
C ARG A 128 4.49 2.30 -2.90
N HIS A 129 4.15 3.47 -2.39
CA HIS A 129 4.94 4.68 -2.53
C HIS A 129 5.33 5.26 -1.18
N HIS A 130 6.52 5.84 -1.11
CA HIS A 130 6.91 6.74 -0.02
C HIS A 130 6.65 8.21 -0.44
N HIS A 131 6.88 9.13 0.48
CA HIS A 131 6.55 10.55 0.34
C HIS A 131 7.24 11.29 -0.85
N MET A 132 8.31 10.72 -1.42
CA MET A 132 9.04 11.32 -2.55
C MET A 132 8.45 10.97 -3.93
N ASN A 133 7.44 10.11 -4.01
CA ASN A 133 6.75 9.79 -5.26
C ASN A 133 5.26 10.11 -5.15
N THR A 134 4.71 10.68 -6.19
CA THR A 134 3.29 10.95 -6.36
C THR A 134 2.66 9.75 -7.07
N PRO A 135 1.84 8.92 -6.41
CA PRO A 135 1.23 7.75 -7.04
C PRO A 135 0.33 8.12 -8.22
N GLU A 136 -0.27 9.31 -8.19
CA GLU A 136 -1.08 9.86 -9.29
C GLU A 136 -0.25 10.07 -10.57
N GLU A 137 1.00 10.54 -10.46
CA GLU A 137 1.91 10.71 -11.61
C GLU A 137 2.31 9.35 -12.19
N LEU A 138 2.60 8.37 -11.34
CA LEU A 138 2.92 7.02 -11.78
C LEU A 138 1.70 6.36 -12.46
N PHE A 139 0.51 6.56 -11.89
CA PHE A 139 -0.72 6.10 -12.53
C PHE A 139 -0.98 6.79 -13.87
N ALA A 140 -0.77 8.11 -13.96
CA ALA A 140 -0.95 8.84 -15.20
C ALA A 140 -0.01 8.33 -16.32
N ARG A 141 1.24 7.97 -15.99
CA ARG A 141 2.18 7.35 -16.93
C ARG A 141 1.68 5.98 -17.41
N ALA A 142 1.22 5.13 -16.50
CA ALA A 142 0.66 3.83 -16.85
C ALA A 142 -0.60 3.97 -17.73
N LYS A 143 -1.48 4.90 -17.38
CA LYS A 143 -2.70 5.21 -18.13
C LYS A 143 -2.38 5.71 -19.53
N ALA A 144 -1.45 6.66 -19.67
CA ALA A 144 -1.04 7.18 -20.97
C ALA A 144 -0.47 6.09 -21.88
N PHE A 145 0.28 5.12 -21.33
CA PHE A 145 0.72 3.96 -22.10
C PHE A 145 -0.47 3.12 -22.56
N GLY A 146 -1.41 2.79 -21.68
CA GLY A 146 -2.64 2.07 -22.06
C GLY A 146 -3.40 2.80 -23.16
N GLU A 147 -3.59 4.12 -23.04
CA GLU A 147 -4.25 4.96 -24.05
C GLU A 147 -3.52 4.93 -25.41
N SER A 148 -2.20 4.81 -25.42
CA SER A 148 -1.42 4.72 -26.64
C SER A 148 -1.66 3.44 -27.46
N LEU A 149 -2.16 2.38 -26.84
CA LEU A 149 -2.50 1.13 -27.51
C LEU A 149 -3.88 1.18 -28.19
N VAL A 150 -4.79 2.03 -27.72
CA VAL A 150 -6.19 2.08 -28.15
C VAL A 150 -6.38 2.35 -29.64
N PRO A 151 -5.63 3.28 -30.30
CA PRO A 151 -5.82 3.54 -31.73
C PRO A 151 -5.63 2.32 -32.62
N ALA A 152 -4.65 1.45 -32.31
CA ALA A 152 -4.44 0.21 -33.07
C ALA A 152 -5.57 -0.81 -32.83
N MET A 153 -6.10 -0.88 -31.62
CA MET A 153 -7.27 -1.72 -31.29
C MET A 153 -8.51 -1.26 -32.07
N GLN A 154 -8.80 0.03 -32.06
CA GLN A 154 -9.98 0.62 -32.70
C GLN A 154 -9.90 0.61 -34.22
N ALA A 155 -8.71 0.54 -34.81
CA ALA A 155 -8.55 0.32 -36.25
C ALA A 155 -9.08 -1.05 -36.71
N VAL A 156 -9.10 -2.05 -35.82
CA VAL A 156 -9.66 -3.38 -36.08
C VAL A 156 -11.13 -3.43 -35.66
N ALA A 157 -11.46 -2.97 -34.46
CA ALA A 157 -12.81 -2.99 -33.91
C ALA A 157 -13.08 -1.72 -33.09
N PRO A 158 -13.98 -0.80 -33.53
CA PRO A 158 -14.18 0.52 -32.94
C PRO A 158 -14.58 0.53 -31.46
N ASP A 159 -15.27 -0.51 -30.97
CA ASP A 159 -15.77 -0.61 -29.60
C ASP A 159 -14.73 -1.15 -28.60
N THR A 160 -13.48 -1.32 -29.02
CA THR A 160 -12.40 -1.78 -28.17
C THR A 160 -11.74 -0.64 -27.38
N GLY A 161 -11.07 -0.96 -26.28
CA GLY A 161 -10.42 0.06 -25.47
C GLY A 161 -9.85 -0.46 -24.16
N ILE A 162 -9.34 0.45 -23.35
CA ILE A 162 -8.76 0.14 -22.04
C ILE A 162 -9.40 1.06 -21.00
N THR A 163 -9.85 0.47 -19.89
CA THR A 163 -10.42 1.21 -18.76
C THR A 163 -9.60 0.97 -17.50
N HIS A 164 -9.57 1.97 -16.62
CA HIS A 164 -8.86 1.91 -15.34
C HIS A 164 -9.80 2.27 -14.20
N GLU A 165 -9.77 1.48 -13.14
CA GLU A 165 -10.54 1.69 -11.92
C GLU A 165 -9.60 1.75 -10.72
N LEU A 166 -9.72 2.79 -9.89
CA LEU A 166 -9.07 2.84 -8.58
C LEU A 166 -9.86 1.97 -7.60
N LYS A 167 -9.25 0.92 -7.10
CA LYS A 167 -9.91 -0.05 -6.20
C LYS A 167 -9.82 0.34 -4.73
N SER A 168 -8.64 0.78 -4.30
CA SER A 168 -8.43 1.18 -2.91
C SER A 168 -7.25 2.13 -2.77
N VAL A 169 -7.33 2.97 -1.74
CA VAL A 169 -6.25 3.86 -1.32
C VAL A 169 -6.03 3.67 0.17
N LEU A 170 -4.78 3.39 0.52
CA LEU A 170 -4.27 3.55 1.88
C LEU A 170 -3.19 4.62 1.82
N PRO A 171 -3.34 5.75 2.52
CA PRO A 171 -2.32 6.78 2.52
C PRO A 171 -1.04 6.30 3.19
N GLY A 172 0.08 6.94 2.88
CA GLY A 172 1.29 6.82 3.68
C GLY A 172 1.27 7.81 4.85
N PHE A 173 2.15 7.61 5.81
CA PHE A 173 2.41 8.62 6.83
C PHE A 173 3.90 8.78 7.09
N ALA A 174 4.27 9.94 7.63
CA ALA A 174 5.61 10.19 8.14
C ALA A 174 5.50 11.18 9.31
N THR A 175 5.94 10.77 10.48
CA THR A 175 6.08 11.60 11.67
C THR A 175 7.56 11.95 11.87
N ALA A 176 7.85 13.15 12.33
CA ALA A 176 9.23 13.55 12.61
C ALA A 176 9.82 12.71 13.75
N ALA A 177 11.07 12.27 13.60
CA ALA A 177 11.73 11.42 14.59
C ALA A 177 11.96 12.14 15.93
N ASP A 178 12.04 13.46 15.92
CA ASP A 178 12.19 14.34 17.09
C ASP A 178 10.84 14.84 17.66
N SER A 179 9.71 14.35 17.14
CA SER A 179 8.38 14.70 17.65
C SER A 179 8.18 14.17 19.07
N GLU A 180 7.35 14.86 19.85
CA GLU A 180 7.03 14.46 21.23
C GLU A 180 6.53 13.02 21.33
N ILE A 181 5.65 12.59 20.39
CA ILE A 181 5.12 11.23 20.39
C ILE A 181 6.21 10.19 20.07
N ALA A 182 7.17 10.50 19.18
CA ALA A 182 8.29 9.61 18.89
C ALA A 182 9.21 9.47 20.11
N GLN A 183 9.57 10.58 20.76
CA GLN A 183 10.40 10.58 21.95
C GLN A 183 9.72 9.83 23.11
N LEU A 184 8.44 10.07 23.34
CA LEU A 184 7.65 9.31 24.31
C LEU A 184 7.70 7.80 24.04
N CYS A 185 7.57 7.39 22.76
CA CYS A 185 7.63 5.98 22.40
C CYS A 185 9.04 5.39 22.60
N PHE A 186 10.10 6.10 22.25
CA PHE A 186 11.48 5.66 22.51
C PHE A 186 11.71 5.42 24.00
N ASP A 187 11.30 6.37 24.85
CA ASP A 187 11.41 6.25 26.30
C ASP A 187 10.63 5.06 26.85
N CYS A 188 9.37 4.90 26.42
CA CYS A 188 8.51 3.80 26.89
C CYS A 188 8.97 2.42 26.39
N ALA A 189 9.48 2.33 25.18
CA ALA A 189 10.01 1.11 24.59
C ALA A 189 11.42 0.74 25.09
N GLU A 190 12.12 1.65 25.79
CA GLU A 190 13.54 1.50 26.16
C GLU A 190 14.45 1.28 24.94
N VAL A 191 14.14 1.95 23.85
CA VAL A 191 14.92 1.93 22.61
C VAL A 191 15.73 3.22 22.56
N ASP A 192 17.03 3.10 22.34
CA ASP A 192 17.89 4.28 22.17
C ASP A 192 17.50 5.04 20.91
N PRO A 193 17.11 6.33 20.99
CA PRO A 193 16.84 7.14 19.80
C PRO A 193 18.01 7.20 18.81
N ALA A 194 19.24 7.02 19.28
CA ALA A 194 20.43 6.96 18.43
C ALA A 194 20.47 5.72 17.52
N SER A 195 19.71 4.66 17.85
CA SER A 195 19.54 3.51 16.97
C SER A 195 18.73 3.84 15.71
N GLY A 196 18.06 4.99 15.71
CA GLY A 196 17.22 5.48 14.62
C GLY A 196 15.78 4.98 14.69
N ALA A 197 14.88 5.76 14.14
CA ALA A 197 13.49 5.35 13.96
C ALA A 197 13.33 4.54 12.68
N GLY A 198 12.52 3.48 12.74
CA GLY A 198 12.23 2.62 11.59
C GLY A 198 11.23 3.23 10.60
N LYS A 199 11.28 2.74 9.36
CA LYS A 199 10.26 2.96 8.34
C LYS A 199 9.93 1.63 7.68
N VAL A 200 8.64 1.36 7.45
CA VAL A 200 8.17 0.06 6.95
C VAL A 200 7.43 0.18 5.61
N SER A 201 7.49 -0.88 4.81
CA SER A 201 6.84 -0.89 3.49
C SER A 201 5.39 -1.36 3.51
N PHE A 202 4.91 -1.98 4.60
CA PHE A 202 3.51 -2.29 4.78
C PHE A 202 2.73 -1.07 5.30
N GLY A 203 1.41 -1.04 5.05
CA GLY A 203 0.54 0.03 5.49
C GLY A 203 -0.23 -0.36 6.74
N THR A 204 -0.61 0.64 7.55
CA THR A 204 -1.35 0.46 8.80
C THR A 204 -2.42 1.53 8.98
N GLU A 205 -3.25 1.43 10.01
CA GLU A 205 -4.21 2.48 10.40
C GLU A 205 -3.56 3.82 10.77
N ALA A 206 -2.24 3.83 11.06
CA ALA A 206 -1.49 5.01 11.47
C ALA A 206 -1.65 6.19 10.50
N ALA A 207 -1.67 5.90 9.20
CA ALA A 207 -1.86 6.92 8.19
C ALA A 207 -3.20 7.66 8.29
N LEU A 208 -4.25 6.98 8.70
CA LEU A 208 -5.58 7.56 8.81
C LEU A 208 -5.68 8.50 10.01
N PHE A 209 -5.09 8.15 11.15
CA PHE A 209 -4.94 9.05 12.29
C PHE A 209 -4.06 10.24 11.95
N HIS A 210 -2.94 10.01 11.26
CA HIS A 210 -2.04 11.07 10.82
C HIS A 210 -2.75 12.08 9.90
N GLN A 211 -3.54 11.59 8.91
CA GLN A 211 -4.37 12.46 8.06
C GLN A 211 -5.42 13.25 8.84
N ALA A 212 -5.93 12.69 9.94
CA ALA A 212 -6.85 13.39 10.84
C ALA A 212 -6.14 14.43 11.73
N GLY A 213 -4.82 14.63 11.55
CA GLY A 213 -4.02 15.60 12.30
C GLY A 213 -3.63 15.13 13.70
N VAL A 214 -3.66 13.83 13.96
CA VAL A 214 -3.18 13.21 15.20
C VAL A 214 -1.72 12.79 15.01
N PRO A 215 -0.78 13.25 15.85
CA PRO A 215 0.60 12.75 15.84
C PRO A 215 0.62 11.24 16.07
N THR A 216 1.22 10.46 15.15
CA THR A 216 1.05 9.01 15.15
C THR A 216 2.38 8.29 15.00
N ILE A 217 2.52 7.17 15.70
CA ILE A 217 3.67 6.26 15.69
C ILE A 217 3.14 4.83 15.58
N VAL A 218 3.95 3.95 15.01
CA VAL A 218 3.70 2.50 15.04
C VAL A 218 4.75 1.85 15.95
N CYS A 219 4.29 1.09 16.94
CA CYS A 219 5.14 0.35 17.86
C CYS A 219 4.35 -0.77 18.52
N GLY A 220 4.73 -2.01 18.32
CA GLY A 220 4.03 -3.14 18.90
C GLY A 220 4.84 -4.44 18.92
N PRO A 221 4.36 -5.45 19.65
CA PRO A 221 5.06 -6.73 19.84
C PRO A 221 4.95 -7.62 18.60
N GLY A 222 5.90 -8.55 18.46
CA GLY A 222 5.98 -9.46 17.32
C GLY A 222 6.74 -8.86 16.15
N HIS A 223 6.87 -9.63 15.09
CA HIS A 223 7.61 -9.25 13.90
C HIS A 223 6.78 -9.53 12.66
N ILE A 224 6.81 -8.62 11.68
CA ILE A 224 6.02 -8.73 10.43
C ILE A 224 6.23 -10.05 9.68
N ALA A 225 7.40 -10.68 9.81
CA ALA A 225 7.69 -11.97 9.22
C ALA A 225 6.86 -13.13 9.83
N GLN A 226 6.23 -12.92 10.99
CA GLN A 226 5.35 -13.89 11.66
C GLN A 226 3.88 -13.68 11.33
N ALA A 227 3.52 -12.48 10.86
CA ALA A 227 2.17 -12.13 10.45
C ALA A 227 1.78 -12.81 9.14
N HIS A 228 0.48 -13.10 8.98
CA HIS A 228 -0.11 -13.72 7.78
C HIS A 228 0.49 -15.08 7.41
N GLN A 229 1.03 -15.79 8.40
CA GLN A 229 1.58 -17.14 8.26
C GLN A 229 0.64 -18.19 8.86
N PRO A 230 0.63 -19.42 8.33
CA PRO A 230 -0.02 -20.53 9.05
C PRO A 230 0.57 -20.66 10.46
N ASN A 231 -0.30 -20.74 11.49
CA ASN A 231 0.09 -20.76 12.90
C ASN A 231 0.85 -19.48 13.33
N GLU A 232 0.39 -18.31 12.94
CA GLU A 232 0.91 -17.03 13.40
C GLU A 232 1.14 -17.03 14.93
N TRP A 233 2.25 -16.47 15.36
CA TRP A 233 2.68 -16.49 16.75
C TRP A 233 3.45 -15.23 17.16
N VAL A 234 3.47 -14.97 18.47
CA VAL A 234 4.30 -13.95 19.10
C VAL A 234 4.99 -14.55 20.31
N THR A 235 6.22 -14.12 20.60
CA THR A 235 6.95 -14.63 21.78
C THR A 235 6.44 -14.01 23.07
N LEU A 236 6.51 -14.77 24.18
CA LEU A 236 6.19 -14.25 25.52
C LEU A 236 7.09 -13.10 25.92
N GLU A 237 8.33 -13.08 25.43
CA GLU A 237 9.29 -11.98 25.65
C GLU A 237 8.78 -10.67 25.02
N GLN A 238 8.29 -10.73 23.77
CA GLN A 238 7.69 -9.57 23.08
C GLN A 238 6.43 -9.09 23.80
N LEU A 239 5.59 -9.97 24.27
CA LEU A 239 4.41 -9.61 25.07
C LEU A 239 4.81 -8.94 26.39
N ALA A 240 5.81 -9.49 27.09
CA ALA A 240 6.31 -8.90 28.33
C ALA A 240 6.96 -7.52 28.08
N TRP A 241 7.61 -7.31 26.94
CA TRP A 241 8.14 -6.00 26.55
C TRP A 241 7.00 -5.01 26.31
N CYS A 242 5.99 -5.41 25.54
CA CYS A 242 4.80 -4.60 25.31
C CYS A 242 4.08 -4.24 26.62
N GLU A 243 3.95 -5.17 27.56
CA GLU A 243 3.37 -4.89 28.87
C GLU A 243 4.17 -3.81 29.64
N ARG A 244 5.50 -3.91 29.66
CA ARG A 244 6.34 -2.87 30.27
C ARG A 244 6.18 -1.51 29.59
N PHE A 245 6.14 -1.51 28.24
CA PHE A 245 5.86 -0.31 27.45
C PHE A 245 4.53 0.35 27.87
N MET A 246 3.46 -0.43 27.93
CA MET A 246 2.13 0.08 28.31
C MET A 246 2.08 0.62 29.75
N ARG A 247 2.76 -0.03 30.69
CA ARG A 247 2.86 0.46 32.08
C ARG A 247 3.57 1.81 32.12
N ARG A 248 4.71 1.97 31.46
CA ARG A 248 5.44 3.24 31.38
C ARG A 248 4.65 4.32 30.69
N LEU A 249 3.96 3.99 29.62
CA LEU A 249 3.08 4.93 28.93
C LEU A 249 1.98 5.42 29.88
N ALA A 250 1.33 4.54 30.61
CA ALA A 250 0.33 4.92 31.62
C ALA A 250 0.92 5.83 32.70
N ASP A 251 2.10 5.52 33.23
CA ASP A 251 2.78 6.32 34.24
C ASP A 251 3.14 7.74 33.72
N ARG A 252 3.34 7.89 32.41
CA ARG A 252 3.69 9.19 31.79
C ARG A 252 2.47 10.04 31.44
N VAL A 253 1.35 9.41 31.06
CA VAL A 253 0.17 10.13 30.52
C VAL A 253 -1.01 10.18 31.49
N CYS A 254 -1.09 9.27 32.46
CA CYS A 254 -2.13 9.23 33.49
C CYS A 254 -1.61 9.83 34.80
N VAL A 255 -1.07 11.04 34.72
CA VAL A 255 -0.65 11.76 35.95
C VAL A 255 -1.91 12.20 36.69
N ALA A 256 -2.07 11.70 37.92
CA ALA A 256 -3.15 12.09 38.80
C ALA A 256 -2.97 13.52 39.33
#